data_c751824ba3b9964003574b090766b6b5
#
_entry.id   c751824ba3b9964003574b090766b6b5
#
_cell.length_a   1.000
_cell.length_b   1.000
_cell.length_c   1.000
_cell.angle_alpha   90.00
_cell.angle_beta   90.00
_cell.angle_gamma   90.00
#
_symmetry.space_group_name_H-M   'P 1'
#
loop_
_entity.id
_entity.type
_entity.pdbx_description
1 polymer ?
#
loop_
_entity_poly.entity_id
_entity_poly.type
_entity_poly.pdbx_seq_one_letter_code
_entity_poly.pdbx_strand_id
1 'polypeptide(L)'
;MVRKNIEMSSTGLVSIASVPDESTSFSPPPLLELGQDSILIYLAISGSMVPMRVLKSDSIEAVRLRIQTCKGIFTRNQKLVCGGKELSRSNSLLEDYDVSNGNVLHLVLRLADLQVINVRTCCGKEFTFNVEANRDFGYVKRQIAKKRNSETIDDEEVLFNGEAVEDKILLSDISKNNDNATIHLFVRKNAKIRASPVGKNFELSIESPPQQTHKKGTRNLLEPLIVNPKIELPLEITDMINSTLDGLNKGNYPIRSSEGTGGTYFMLDASSNKYVSVFKPSDEEPMAVNNPRGLPVSKDGEGLKRGTRVGEGGVRECAVYLLDHPRNGRRSFSGGIRGFAGVPPTVYVRCLHEGFNYPGGGGVGFKSGSLQMFVENSGSCEDVGPGVFPVDEVHKIAVLDMRVANADRHAGNILVSRGADGRIVLVPIDHGYCLPSSFEDCTFDWLYWPQAHRPFSTDTVNYIKSMDAEEDIALLRFYGWDPPVECARVLRISTMLLKKGVEKGLTPFAIGSMMCRETVKKQSVIEEIVREAWDSVLPGSSESAFLDSVSSIMDRRIEEIA
;
A
#
# COMPACT_ATOMS: atom_id res chain seq x y z
N MET A 1 9.49 20.73 38.18
CA MET A 1 9.63 19.62 39.14
C MET A 1 8.25 19.15 39.56
N VAL A 2 7.72 18.11 38.96
CA VAL A 2 6.75 17.19 39.57
C VAL A 2 6.94 15.87 38.88
N ARG A 3 7.61 14.94 39.57
CA ARG A 3 7.68 13.53 39.18
C ARG A 3 6.31 12.89 39.48
N LYS A 4 5.65 12.35 38.48
CA LYS A 4 4.59 11.36 38.70
C LYS A 4 5.20 9.97 38.66
N ASN A 5 5.21 9.33 39.81
CA ASN A 5 5.50 7.93 39.95
C ASN A 5 4.40 7.12 39.23
N ILE A 6 4.80 6.26 38.32
CA ILE A 6 3.94 5.20 37.77
C ILE A 6 4.20 3.98 38.64
N GLU A 7 3.25 3.65 39.51
CA GLU A 7 3.24 2.36 40.20
C GLU A 7 2.97 1.26 39.18
N MET A 8 3.93 0.39 39.02
CA MET A 8 3.75 -0.85 38.24
C MET A 8 2.94 -1.84 39.08
N SER A 9 1.71 -2.09 38.68
CA SER A 9 0.92 -3.20 39.18
C SER A 9 1.54 -4.54 38.76
N SER A 10 1.73 -5.44 39.72
CA SER A 10 2.43 -6.73 39.59
C SER A 10 1.65 -7.85 38.86
N THR A 11 0.63 -7.51 38.08
CA THR A 11 -0.12 -8.47 37.27
C THR A 11 0.12 -8.12 35.81
N GLY A 12 0.90 -8.93 35.07
CA GLY A 12 1.30 -8.74 33.69
C GLY A 12 0.15 -8.74 32.66
N LEU A 13 -0.71 -7.74 32.75
CA LEU A 13 -1.84 -7.52 31.85
C LEU A 13 -1.54 -6.27 30.98
N VAL A 14 -1.44 -6.45 29.67
CA VAL A 14 -1.21 -5.37 28.72
C VAL A 14 -2.37 -5.32 27.75
N SER A 15 -2.84 -4.12 27.43
CA SER A 15 -3.82 -3.89 26.37
C SER A 15 -3.14 -4.03 25.00
N ILE A 16 -3.71 -4.80 24.09
CA ILE A 16 -3.16 -5.06 22.74
C ILE A 16 -3.48 -3.87 21.84
N ALA A 17 -2.49 -3.36 21.13
CA ALA A 17 -2.65 -2.32 20.13
C ALA A 17 -3.39 -2.85 18.88
N SER A 18 -4.20 -1.99 18.31
CA SER A 18 -5.18 -2.20 17.23
C SER A 18 -4.77 -3.14 16.09
N VAL A 19 -5.65 -4.10 15.81
CA VAL A 19 -5.72 -4.81 14.52
C VAL A 19 -6.54 -3.92 13.57
N PRO A 20 -6.13 -3.71 12.31
CA PRO A 20 -6.92 -2.93 11.35
C PRO A 20 -8.29 -3.55 11.10
N ASP A 21 -9.31 -2.72 11.10
CA ASP A 21 -10.70 -3.08 10.87
C ASP A 21 -10.89 -3.44 9.38
N GLU A 22 -11.03 -4.74 9.06
CA GLU A 22 -11.56 -5.14 7.76
C GLU A 22 -13.09 -5.11 7.85
N SER A 23 -13.69 -4.10 7.25
CA SER A 23 -15.13 -4.03 7.02
C SER A 23 -15.53 -5.11 6.01
N THR A 24 -15.77 -6.33 6.48
CA THR A 24 -16.61 -7.28 5.76
C THR A 24 -18.06 -6.80 5.87
N SER A 25 -18.69 -6.53 4.73
CA SER A 25 -20.11 -6.29 4.62
C SER A 25 -20.87 -7.49 5.17
N PHE A 26 -21.27 -7.42 6.43
CA PHE A 26 -22.22 -8.36 6.99
C PHE A 26 -23.63 -7.93 6.56
N SER A 27 -24.25 -8.75 5.73
CA SER A 27 -25.73 -8.78 5.67
C SER A 27 -26.22 -9.03 7.10
N PRO A 28 -27.18 -8.25 7.62
CA PRO A 28 -27.71 -8.50 8.94
C PRO A 28 -28.29 -9.93 8.99
N PRO A 29 -28.00 -10.71 10.04
CA PRO A 29 -28.67 -11.98 10.22
C PRO A 29 -30.18 -11.75 10.29
N PRO A 30 -31.01 -12.73 9.85
CA PRO A 30 -32.46 -12.57 9.85
C PRO A 30 -32.95 -12.13 11.22
N LEU A 31 -33.86 -11.17 11.23
CA LEU A 31 -34.53 -10.65 12.42
C LEU A 31 -35.17 -11.82 13.18
N LEU A 32 -34.47 -12.38 14.14
CA LEU A 32 -35.07 -13.17 15.21
C LEU A 32 -35.91 -12.20 16.06
N GLU A 33 -37.12 -12.54 16.31
CA GLU A 33 -38.07 -11.81 17.13
C GLU A 33 -37.39 -11.29 18.40
N LEU A 34 -37.51 -9.98 18.64
CA LEU A 34 -36.99 -9.28 19.80
C LEU A 34 -37.62 -9.82 21.08
N GLY A 35 -37.04 -10.84 21.69
CA GLY A 35 -37.35 -11.23 23.07
C GLY A 35 -36.98 -10.07 24.02
N GLN A 36 -37.82 -9.82 25.02
CA GLN A 36 -37.68 -8.72 26.00
C GLN A 36 -36.38 -8.72 26.83
N ASP A 37 -35.51 -9.73 26.70
CA ASP A 37 -34.29 -9.93 27.53
C ASP A 37 -32.98 -9.67 26.81
N SER A 38 -32.98 -9.17 25.55
CA SER A 38 -31.73 -8.85 24.84
C SER A 38 -31.17 -7.49 25.24
N ILE A 39 -29.88 -7.45 25.61
CA ILE A 39 -29.16 -6.22 25.94
C ILE A 39 -28.05 -5.96 24.92
N LEU A 40 -27.76 -4.68 24.68
CA LEU A 40 -26.62 -4.25 23.90
C LEU A 40 -25.45 -3.97 24.86
N ILE A 41 -24.35 -4.65 24.69
CA ILE A 41 -23.09 -4.40 25.41
C ILE A 41 -22.02 -3.91 24.43
N TYR A 42 -21.01 -3.25 24.93
CA TYR A 42 -19.86 -2.78 24.15
C TYR A 42 -18.61 -3.51 24.58
N LEU A 43 -17.98 -4.20 23.63
CA LEU A 43 -16.73 -4.90 23.89
C LEU A 43 -15.55 -3.96 23.57
N ALA A 44 -14.80 -3.58 24.62
CA ALA A 44 -13.59 -2.79 24.46
C ALA A 44 -12.41 -3.70 24.16
N ILE A 45 -11.85 -3.58 22.94
CA ILE A 45 -10.67 -4.32 22.47
C ILE A 45 -9.69 -3.30 21.91
N SER A 46 -8.52 -3.19 22.52
CA SER A 46 -7.38 -2.40 21.97
C SER A 46 -7.74 -0.97 21.50
N GLY A 47 -8.58 -0.28 22.27
CA GLY A 47 -8.98 1.09 21.97
C GLY A 47 -10.21 1.22 21.06
N SER A 48 -10.74 0.13 20.50
CA SER A 48 -11.98 0.13 19.74
C SER A 48 -13.14 -0.42 20.56
N MET A 49 -14.35 0.11 20.30
CA MET A 49 -15.60 -0.29 20.95
C MET A 49 -16.47 -1.05 19.95
N VAL A 50 -16.70 -2.33 20.20
CA VAL A 50 -17.50 -3.18 19.31
C VAL A 50 -18.86 -3.46 19.95
N PRO A 51 -19.99 -3.01 19.35
CA PRO A 51 -21.31 -3.33 19.87
C PRO A 51 -21.61 -4.82 19.68
N MET A 52 -22.16 -5.46 20.72
CA MET A 52 -22.55 -6.86 20.72
C MET A 52 -23.91 -7.02 21.40
N ARG A 53 -24.85 -7.68 20.75
CA ARG A 53 -26.12 -8.07 21.37
C ARG A 53 -25.99 -9.43 22.05
N VAL A 54 -26.42 -9.51 23.28
CA VAL A 54 -26.41 -10.71 24.14
C VAL A 54 -27.70 -10.79 24.94
N LEU A 55 -28.03 -11.98 25.44
CA LEU A 55 -29.13 -12.13 26.39
C LEU A 55 -28.59 -11.95 27.81
N LYS A 56 -29.39 -11.40 28.72
CA LYS A 56 -29.03 -11.34 30.15
C LYS A 56 -28.76 -12.75 30.73
N SER A 57 -29.46 -13.74 30.20
CA SER A 57 -29.33 -15.15 30.53
C SER A 57 -28.19 -15.87 29.79
N ASP A 58 -27.40 -15.17 28.95
CA ASP A 58 -26.21 -15.78 28.34
C ASP A 58 -25.16 -16.04 29.42
N SER A 59 -24.58 -17.24 29.39
CA SER A 59 -23.43 -17.55 30.25
C SER A 59 -22.17 -16.82 29.79
N ILE A 60 -21.27 -16.58 30.71
CA ILE A 60 -19.95 -15.96 30.39
C ILE A 60 -19.22 -16.77 29.31
N GLU A 61 -19.39 -18.10 29.30
CA GLU A 61 -18.81 -18.96 28.27
C GLU A 61 -19.46 -18.74 26.90
N ALA A 62 -20.77 -18.55 26.83
CA ALA A 62 -21.48 -18.21 25.59
C ALA A 62 -20.99 -16.87 24.99
N VAL A 63 -20.77 -15.87 25.84
CA VAL A 63 -20.19 -14.58 25.45
C VAL A 63 -18.77 -14.74 24.93
N ARG A 64 -17.93 -15.51 25.63
CA ARG A 64 -16.55 -15.81 25.18
C ARG A 64 -16.51 -16.56 23.85
N LEU A 65 -17.42 -17.52 23.61
CA LEU A 65 -17.56 -18.22 22.34
C LEU A 65 -17.97 -17.26 21.20
N ARG A 66 -18.89 -16.33 21.47
CA ARG A 66 -19.26 -15.30 20.48
C ARG A 66 -18.06 -14.41 20.15
N ILE A 67 -17.28 -13.99 21.15
CA ILE A 67 -16.06 -13.21 20.93
C ILE A 67 -15.06 -14.03 20.10
N GLN A 68 -14.91 -15.32 20.40
CA GLN A 68 -14.05 -16.22 19.62
C GLN A 68 -14.51 -16.31 18.15
N THR A 69 -15.82 -16.46 17.92
CA THR A 69 -16.39 -16.56 16.56
C THR A 69 -16.24 -15.25 15.79
N CYS A 70 -16.49 -14.11 16.45
CA CYS A 70 -16.45 -12.79 15.81
C CYS A 70 -15.03 -12.22 15.63
N LYS A 71 -14.10 -12.54 16.55
CA LYS A 71 -12.76 -11.92 16.62
C LYS A 71 -11.61 -12.92 16.55
N GLY A 72 -11.89 -14.23 16.48
CA GLY A 72 -10.86 -15.27 16.38
C GLY A 72 -10.04 -15.48 17.66
N ILE A 73 -10.41 -14.89 18.79
CA ILE A 73 -9.71 -14.97 20.07
C ILE A 73 -10.25 -16.14 20.88
N PHE A 74 -9.41 -17.14 21.18
CA PHE A 74 -9.83 -18.35 21.88
C PHE A 74 -10.35 -18.07 23.30
N THR A 75 -11.42 -18.75 23.71
CA THR A 75 -12.11 -18.56 24.99
C THR A 75 -11.18 -18.64 26.19
N ARG A 76 -10.22 -19.58 26.21
CA ARG A 76 -9.26 -19.76 27.30
C ARG A 76 -8.31 -18.58 27.53
N ASN A 77 -8.09 -17.74 26.51
CA ASN A 77 -7.22 -16.57 26.58
C ASN A 77 -7.98 -15.29 26.87
N GLN A 78 -9.31 -15.36 26.95
CA GLN A 78 -10.16 -14.21 27.21
C GLN A 78 -10.36 -14.02 28.71
N LYS A 79 -10.00 -12.84 29.18
CA LYS A 79 -10.38 -12.34 30.49
C LYS A 79 -11.33 -11.16 30.30
N LEU A 80 -12.58 -11.32 30.71
CA LEU A 80 -13.59 -10.29 30.58
C LEU A 80 -13.72 -9.54 31.91
N VAL A 81 -13.72 -8.19 31.83
CA VAL A 81 -13.86 -7.31 32.98
C VAL A 81 -14.98 -6.33 32.71
N CYS A 82 -15.95 -6.21 33.62
CA CYS A 82 -17.03 -5.24 33.58
C CYS A 82 -17.10 -4.46 34.89
N GLY A 83 -17.14 -3.13 34.85
CA GLY A 83 -17.22 -2.31 36.03
C GLY A 83 -16.11 -2.57 37.08
N GLY A 84 -14.90 -2.98 36.64
CA GLY A 84 -13.77 -3.34 37.50
C GLY A 84 -13.82 -4.76 38.07
N LYS A 85 -14.90 -5.53 37.84
CA LYS A 85 -15.02 -6.94 38.28
C LYS A 85 -14.69 -7.88 37.12
N GLU A 86 -13.92 -8.93 37.41
CA GLU A 86 -13.63 -9.99 36.45
C GLU A 86 -14.80 -10.97 36.34
N LEU A 87 -15.26 -11.25 35.10
CA LEU A 87 -16.26 -12.27 34.82
C LEU A 87 -15.55 -13.64 34.70
N SER A 88 -15.17 -14.20 35.84
CA SER A 88 -14.28 -15.37 35.91
C SER A 88 -14.98 -16.71 35.76
N ARG A 89 -16.24 -16.83 36.23
CA ARG A 89 -16.96 -18.13 36.27
C ARG A 89 -17.68 -18.35 34.94
N SER A 90 -17.21 -19.32 34.15
CA SER A 90 -17.74 -19.60 32.80
C SER A 90 -19.24 -19.93 32.77
N ASN A 91 -19.74 -20.60 33.80
CA ASN A 91 -21.17 -21.03 33.87
C ASN A 91 -22.09 -19.99 34.53
N SER A 92 -21.57 -18.88 35.05
CA SER A 92 -22.40 -17.80 35.57
C SER A 92 -23.01 -17.00 34.43
N LEU A 93 -24.20 -16.45 34.67
CA LEU A 93 -24.93 -15.64 33.72
C LEU A 93 -24.43 -14.19 33.75
N LEU A 94 -24.69 -13.41 32.69
CA LEU A 94 -24.36 -11.99 32.66
C LEU A 94 -25.09 -11.22 33.78
N GLU A 95 -26.31 -11.62 34.10
CA GLU A 95 -27.10 -11.03 35.18
C GLU A 95 -26.48 -11.26 36.58
N ASP A 96 -25.75 -12.35 36.81
CA ASP A 96 -25.03 -12.61 38.07
C ASP A 96 -23.91 -11.60 38.32
N TYR A 97 -23.49 -10.88 37.28
CA TYR A 97 -22.45 -9.85 37.37
C TYR A 97 -23.02 -8.42 37.17
N ASP A 98 -24.34 -8.25 37.28
CA ASP A 98 -25.03 -6.98 37.08
C ASP A 98 -24.78 -6.35 35.70
N VAL A 99 -24.48 -7.17 34.65
CA VAL A 99 -24.27 -6.66 33.30
C VAL A 99 -25.59 -6.24 32.68
N SER A 100 -25.70 -4.96 32.35
CA SER A 100 -26.92 -4.34 31.84
C SER A 100 -26.69 -3.68 30.47
N ASN A 101 -27.80 -3.22 29.86
CA ASN A 101 -27.74 -2.55 28.56
C ASN A 101 -26.83 -1.30 28.59
N GLY A 102 -25.92 -1.21 27.64
CA GLY A 102 -24.94 -0.11 27.54
C GLY A 102 -23.64 -0.35 28.30
N ASN A 103 -23.49 -1.46 29.04
CA ASN A 103 -22.25 -1.73 29.75
C ASN A 103 -21.08 -2.02 28.80
N VAL A 104 -19.87 -1.64 29.24
CA VAL A 104 -18.61 -1.91 28.54
C VAL A 104 -17.92 -3.10 29.18
N LEU A 105 -17.69 -4.15 28.37
CA LEU A 105 -16.86 -5.28 28.72
C LEU A 105 -15.45 -5.08 28.16
N HIS A 106 -14.46 -5.01 29.04
CA HIS A 106 -13.07 -4.94 28.66
C HIS A 106 -12.54 -6.36 28.43
N LEU A 107 -12.05 -6.64 27.21
CA LEU A 107 -11.36 -7.88 26.92
C LEU A 107 -9.87 -7.70 27.22
N VAL A 108 -9.38 -8.46 28.20
CA VAL A 108 -7.98 -8.49 28.59
C VAL A 108 -7.40 -9.84 28.21
N LEU A 109 -6.28 -9.85 27.50
CA LEU A 109 -5.60 -11.06 27.05
C LEU A 109 -4.32 -11.28 27.87
N ARG A 110 -4.04 -12.54 28.23
CA ARG A 110 -2.74 -12.91 28.79
C ARG A 110 -1.71 -13.00 27.66
N LEU A 111 -0.71 -12.14 27.70
CA LEU A 111 0.35 -12.08 26.70
C LEU A 111 1.42 -13.16 26.86
N ALA A 112 1.52 -13.80 28.02
CA ALA A 112 2.58 -14.76 28.30
C ALA A 112 2.57 -16.02 27.40
N ASP A 113 1.43 -16.33 26.76
CA ASP A 113 1.24 -17.54 25.96
C ASP A 113 1.06 -17.27 24.47
N LEU A 114 1.16 -16.01 24.03
CA LEU A 114 1.02 -15.64 22.62
C LEU A 114 2.37 -15.31 22.00
N GLN A 115 2.66 -15.91 20.85
CA GLN A 115 3.78 -15.57 20.00
C GLN A 115 3.29 -14.75 18.80
N VAL A 116 4.02 -13.71 18.47
CA VAL A 116 3.74 -12.86 17.32
C VAL A 116 4.43 -13.45 16.09
N ILE A 117 3.66 -13.78 15.07
CA ILE A 117 4.17 -14.26 13.78
C ILE A 117 3.90 -13.18 12.74
N ASN A 118 4.96 -12.58 12.22
CA ASN A 118 4.86 -11.65 11.10
C ASN A 118 5.09 -12.40 9.79
N VAL A 119 4.11 -12.31 8.90
CA VAL A 119 4.15 -12.93 7.57
C VAL A 119 4.27 -11.83 6.55
N ARG A 120 5.34 -11.84 5.77
CA ARG A 120 5.53 -10.92 4.65
C ARG A 120 5.37 -11.69 3.33
N THR A 121 4.44 -11.26 2.50
CA THR A 121 4.26 -11.85 1.15
C THR A 121 5.30 -11.30 0.17
N CYS A 122 5.48 -11.99 -0.94
CA CYS A 122 6.35 -11.54 -2.03
C CYS A 122 5.92 -10.19 -2.67
N CYS A 123 4.67 -9.77 -2.46
CA CYS A 123 4.16 -8.44 -2.86
C CYS A 123 4.30 -7.37 -1.77
N GLY A 124 5.07 -7.63 -0.71
CA GLY A 124 5.31 -6.68 0.38
C GLY A 124 4.19 -6.58 1.42
N LYS A 125 3.07 -7.31 1.27
CA LYS A 125 2.03 -7.35 2.31
C LYS A 125 2.56 -8.04 3.56
N GLU A 126 2.39 -7.41 4.70
CA GLU A 126 2.71 -7.96 6.01
C GLU A 126 1.43 -8.31 6.75
N PHE A 127 1.38 -9.51 7.29
CA PHE A 127 0.30 -9.97 8.16
C PHE A 127 0.89 -10.35 9.51
N THR A 128 0.33 -9.82 10.57
CA THR A 128 0.70 -10.22 11.92
C THR A 128 -0.33 -11.19 12.47
N PHE A 129 0.12 -12.34 12.95
CA PHE A 129 -0.70 -13.32 13.62
C PHE A 129 -0.24 -13.45 15.07
N ASN A 130 -1.18 -13.37 16.00
CA ASN A 130 -0.95 -13.76 17.39
C ASN A 130 -1.34 -15.23 17.53
N VAL A 131 -0.37 -16.11 17.70
CA VAL A 131 -0.57 -17.56 17.77
C VAL A 131 -0.15 -18.05 19.15
N GLU A 132 -0.93 -18.94 19.71
CA GLU A 132 -0.57 -19.57 20.99
C GLU A 132 0.70 -20.39 20.83
N ALA A 133 1.60 -20.30 21.81
CA ALA A 133 2.89 -21.01 21.82
C ALA A 133 2.77 -22.54 21.70
N ASN A 134 1.62 -23.10 22.09
CA ASN A 134 1.32 -24.53 22.01
C ASN A 134 0.69 -24.97 20.67
N ARG A 135 0.64 -24.10 19.67
CA ARG A 135 0.18 -24.46 18.32
C ARG A 135 1.31 -25.04 17.48
N ASP A 136 0.93 -25.96 16.60
CA ASP A 136 1.84 -26.56 15.62
C ASP A 136 2.02 -25.68 14.37
N PHE A 137 3.06 -25.94 13.60
CA PHE A 137 3.31 -25.24 12.33
C PHE A 137 2.22 -25.49 11.30
N GLY A 138 1.58 -26.64 11.31
CA GLY A 138 0.44 -26.92 10.44
C GLY A 138 -0.74 -25.98 10.69
N TYR A 139 -0.96 -25.56 11.94
CA TYR A 139 -1.96 -24.52 12.26
C TYR A 139 -1.60 -23.17 11.63
N VAL A 140 -0.32 -22.76 11.75
CA VAL A 140 0.16 -21.50 11.16
C VAL A 140 -0.03 -21.50 9.63
N LYS A 141 0.36 -22.58 8.97
CA LYS A 141 0.15 -22.77 7.51
C LYS A 141 -1.33 -22.62 7.15
N ARG A 142 -2.24 -23.26 7.86
CA ARG A 142 -3.69 -23.16 7.63
C ARG A 142 -4.23 -21.73 7.81
N GLN A 143 -3.73 -20.96 8.79
CA GLN A 143 -4.14 -19.57 9.00
C GLN A 143 -3.67 -18.66 7.87
N ILE A 144 -2.47 -18.88 7.37
CA ILE A 144 -1.93 -18.16 6.21
C ILE A 144 -2.76 -18.45 4.96
N ALA A 145 -3.10 -19.75 4.71
CA ALA A 145 -3.97 -20.16 3.61
C ALA A 145 -5.32 -19.43 3.65
N LYS A 146 -5.91 -19.40 4.83
CA LYS A 146 -7.22 -18.78 5.06
C LYS A 146 -7.23 -17.27 4.77
N LYS A 147 -6.19 -16.53 5.18
CA LYS A 147 -6.05 -15.09 4.88
C LYS A 147 -5.73 -14.81 3.41
N ARG A 148 -5.20 -15.78 2.67
CA ARG A 148 -4.86 -15.64 1.25
C ARG A 148 -5.99 -16.04 0.30
N ASN A 149 -7.13 -16.55 0.79
CA ASN A 149 -8.18 -17.18 -0.02
C ASN A 149 -7.62 -18.25 -0.98
N SER A 150 -6.57 -18.98 -0.57
CA SER A 150 -5.88 -20.00 -1.36
C SER A 150 -6.16 -21.38 -0.79
N GLU A 151 -6.61 -22.32 -1.61
CA GLU A 151 -7.05 -23.65 -1.18
C GLU A 151 -5.92 -24.67 -0.92
N THR A 152 -4.65 -24.38 -1.23
CA THR A 152 -3.57 -25.38 -1.05
C THR A 152 -2.26 -24.76 -0.58
N ILE A 153 -1.80 -25.20 0.60
CA ILE A 153 -0.43 -25.01 1.11
C ILE A 153 0.25 -26.37 1.38
N ASP A 154 -0.33 -27.47 0.93
CA ASP A 154 0.12 -28.81 1.32
C ASP A 154 1.53 -29.19 0.84
N ASP A 155 2.14 -28.44 -0.10
CA ASP A 155 3.46 -28.70 -0.68
C ASP A 155 4.58 -27.78 -0.12
N GLU A 156 4.37 -27.05 0.97
CA GLU A 156 5.35 -26.11 1.52
C GLU A 156 6.02 -26.66 2.79
N GLU A 157 7.34 -26.86 2.77
CA GLU A 157 8.14 -27.26 3.94
C GLU A 157 8.62 -26.04 4.72
N VAL A 158 8.48 -26.09 6.07
CA VAL A 158 9.05 -25.09 6.99
C VAL A 158 10.45 -25.56 7.40
N LEU A 159 11.47 -24.73 7.20
CA LEU A 159 12.83 -25.00 7.63
C LEU A 159 13.19 -24.11 8.83
N PHE A 160 13.70 -24.72 9.89
CA PHE A 160 14.29 -24.02 11.03
C PHE A 160 15.78 -24.36 11.13
N ASN A 161 16.66 -23.35 11.16
CA ASN A 161 18.12 -23.53 11.16
C ASN A 161 18.67 -24.42 10.03
N GLY A 162 17.93 -24.53 8.91
CA GLY A 162 18.32 -25.36 7.76
C GLY A 162 17.75 -26.78 7.78
N GLU A 163 17.05 -27.20 8.84
CA GLU A 163 16.37 -28.48 8.93
C GLU A 163 14.87 -28.33 8.71
N ALA A 164 14.25 -29.32 8.05
CA ALA A 164 12.82 -29.33 7.80
C ALA A 164 12.04 -29.50 9.11
N VAL A 165 11.09 -28.63 9.39
CA VAL A 165 10.22 -28.70 10.56
C VAL A 165 8.91 -29.37 10.16
N GLU A 166 8.60 -30.48 10.84
CA GLU A 166 7.33 -31.17 10.64
C GLU A 166 6.15 -30.31 11.13
N ASP A 167 5.01 -30.42 10.45
CA ASP A 167 3.78 -29.68 10.77
C ASP A 167 3.28 -29.89 12.20
N LYS A 168 3.70 -30.98 12.87
CA LYS A 168 3.32 -31.33 14.23
C LYS A 168 4.18 -30.71 15.34
N ILE A 169 5.30 -30.06 14.99
CA ILE A 169 6.19 -29.43 15.97
C ILE A 169 5.50 -28.19 16.54
N LEU A 170 5.52 -28.06 17.87
CA LEU A 170 4.92 -26.93 18.57
C LEU A 170 5.82 -25.69 18.47
N LEU A 171 5.22 -24.53 18.35
CA LEU A 171 5.94 -23.25 18.39
C LEU A 171 6.71 -23.08 19.70
N SER A 172 6.17 -23.58 20.83
CA SER A 172 6.83 -23.58 22.14
C SER A 172 8.15 -24.35 22.18
N ASP A 173 8.28 -25.42 21.38
CA ASP A 173 9.45 -26.28 21.43
C ASP A 173 10.65 -25.64 20.73
N ILE A 174 10.35 -24.74 19.78
CA ILE A 174 11.36 -23.94 19.08
C ILE A 174 11.74 -22.69 19.89
N SER A 175 10.78 -22.13 20.67
CA SER A 175 10.99 -20.90 21.46
C SER A 175 11.76 -21.10 22.76
N LYS A 176 11.84 -22.33 23.29
CA LYS A 176 12.50 -22.62 24.58
C LYS A 176 13.98 -22.25 24.66
N ASN A 177 14.64 -22.04 23.52
CA ASN A 177 16.07 -21.71 23.46
C ASN A 177 16.36 -20.22 23.17
N ASN A 178 15.36 -19.34 22.98
CA ASN A 178 15.59 -17.93 22.67
C ASN A 178 14.44 -17.03 23.13
N ASP A 179 14.75 -16.10 24.00
CA ASP A 179 13.80 -15.23 24.71
C ASP A 179 13.19 -14.07 23.89
N ASN A 180 13.45 -13.94 22.58
CA ASN A 180 12.86 -12.87 21.75
C ASN A 180 12.90 -13.22 20.25
N ALA A 181 11.87 -13.84 19.67
CA ALA A 181 11.89 -14.20 18.24
C ALA A 181 10.66 -13.68 17.44
N THR A 182 10.88 -12.95 16.35
CA THR A 182 9.85 -12.57 15.36
C THR A 182 9.92 -13.51 14.16
N ILE A 183 8.76 -14.03 13.72
CA ILE A 183 8.68 -14.95 12.58
C ILE A 183 8.23 -14.17 11.35
N HIS A 184 9.06 -14.08 10.31
CA HIS A 184 8.69 -13.54 8.99
C HIS A 184 8.48 -14.68 7.99
N LEU A 185 7.31 -14.78 7.40
CA LEU A 185 6.96 -15.81 6.43
C LEU A 185 6.84 -15.24 5.01
N PHE A 186 7.62 -15.77 4.06
CA PHE A 186 7.48 -15.48 2.63
C PHE A 186 6.92 -16.71 1.92
N VAL A 187 5.77 -16.60 1.24
CA VAL A 187 5.12 -17.76 0.60
C VAL A 187 5.21 -17.69 -0.93
N ARG A 188 5.86 -18.69 -1.54
CA ARG A 188 5.80 -19.00 -2.99
C ARG A 188 5.45 -20.46 -3.17
N LYS A 189 4.77 -20.81 -4.27
CA LYS A 189 4.56 -22.20 -4.70
C LYS A 189 5.93 -22.87 -4.87
N ASN A 190 6.17 -24.01 -4.22
CA ASN A 190 7.41 -24.80 -4.25
C ASN A 190 8.65 -24.17 -3.59
N ALA A 191 8.49 -23.30 -2.59
CA ALA A 191 9.60 -22.72 -1.85
C ALA A 191 9.74 -23.36 -0.46
N LYS A 192 10.99 -23.61 -0.01
CA LYS A 192 11.28 -24.03 1.37
C LYS A 192 11.23 -22.84 2.31
N ILE A 193 10.61 -23.02 3.48
CA ILE A 193 10.46 -21.98 4.50
C ILE A 193 11.58 -22.14 5.53
N ARG A 194 12.40 -21.10 5.72
CA ARG A 194 13.43 -21.10 6.76
C ARG A 194 12.97 -20.24 7.95
N ALA A 195 13.01 -20.79 9.14
CA ALA A 195 12.74 -20.08 10.39
C ALA A 195 14.06 -19.74 11.11
N SER A 196 14.26 -18.49 11.48
CA SER A 196 15.39 -18.05 12.29
C SER A 196 14.91 -17.29 13.52
N PRO A 197 15.47 -17.52 14.70
CA PRO A 197 15.10 -16.80 15.91
C PRO A 197 15.68 -15.37 15.90
N VAL A 198 14.83 -14.38 16.22
CA VAL A 198 15.22 -12.98 16.39
C VAL A 198 14.62 -12.47 17.71
N GLY A 199 15.36 -12.59 18.80
CA GLY A 199 14.88 -12.22 20.14
C GLY A 199 13.81 -13.19 20.67
N LYS A 200 12.62 -12.69 21.14
CA LYS A 200 11.46 -13.52 21.55
C LYS A 200 10.57 -13.96 20.39
N ASN A 201 10.91 -13.59 19.17
CA ASN A 201 10.13 -13.79 17.96
C ASN A 201 10.91 -14.64 16.94
N PHE A 202 10.25 -15.22 15.91
CA PHE A 202 10.89 -16.00 14.85
C PHE A 202 10.76 -15.30 13.51
N GLU A 203 11.82 -15.28 12.73
CA GLU A 203 11.80 -14.87 11.34
C GLU A 203 11.72 -16.10 10.44
N LEU A 204 10.66 -16.23 9.66
CA LEU A 204 10.49 -17.28 8.68
C LEU A 204 10.79 -16.70 7.29
N SER A 205 11.84 -17.18 6.65
CA SER A 205 12.16 -16.87 5.26
C SER A 205 11.94 -18.09 4.37
N ILE A 206 11.46 -17.87 3.15
CA ILE A 206 11.26 -18.93 2.17
C ILE A 206 12.46 -18.95 1.24
N GLU A 207 13.14 -20.08 1.15
CA GLU A 207 14.15 -20.31 0.15
C GLU A 207 13.52 -20.96 -1.10
N SER A 208 13.82 -20.40 -2.27
CA SER A 208 13.56 -21.09 -3.54
C SER A 208 14.36 -22.39 -3.58
N PRO A 209 13.82 -23.49 -4.16
CA PRO A 209 14.54 -24.76 -4.25
C PRO A 209 15.92 -24.56 -4.89
N PRO A 210 16.97 -25.26 -4.44
CA PRO A 210 18.30 -25.12 -4.99
C PRO A 210 18.27 -25.52 -6.46
N GLN A 211 18.41 -24.53 -7.34
CA GLN A 211 18.79 -24.85 -8.72
C GLN A 211 20.16 -25.52 -8.69
N GLN A 212 20.29 -26.62 -9.45
CA GLN A 212 21.49 -27.43 -9.55
C GLN A 212 22.77 -26.58 -9.58
N THR A 213 23.70 -26.92 -8.72
CA THR A 213 24.99 -26.29 -8.53
C THR A 213 25.79 -26.25 -9.84
N HIS A 214 25.79 -25.11 -10.50
CA HIS A 214 26.85 -24.72 -11.43
C HIS A 214 27.60 -23.54 -10.83
N LYS A 215 28.90 -23.76 -10.60
CA LYS A 215 30.02 -22.86 -10.32
C LYS A 215 29.75 -21.47 -9.72
N LYS A 216 30.45 -21.19 -8.62
CA LYS A 216 30.57 -19.89 -7.92
C LYS A 216 30.74 -18.71 -8.91
N GLY A 217 29.65 -18.03 -9.20
CA GLY A 217 29.52 -16.69 -9.69
C GLY A 217 28.19 -16.20 -9.15
N THR A 218 28.17 -15.06 -8.51
CA THR A 218 26.93 -14.39 -8.08
C THR A 218 26.08 -14.22 -9.33
N ARG A 219 25.01 -15.02 -9.46
CA ARG A 219 24.14 -14.97 -10.64
C ARG A 219 23.24 -13.76 -10.47
N ASN A 220 23.32 -12.83 -11.40
CA ASN A 220 22.41 -11.70 -11.46
C ASN A 220 20.97 -12.20 -11.54
N LEU A 221 20.06 -11.56 -10.82
CA LEU A 221 18.64 -11.91 -10.81
C LEU A 221 17.81 -10.65 -10.97
N LEU A 222 16.77 -10.73 -11.81
CA LEU A 222 15.77 -9.70 -11.98
C LEU A 222 14.39 -10.37 -12.10
N GLU A 223 13.54 -10.14 -11.14
CA GLU A 223 12.22 -10.79 -11.05
C GLU A 223 11.12 -9.79 -10.77
N PRO A 224 9.95 -9.88 -11.43
CA PRO A 224 8.79 -9.08 -11.08
C PRO A 224 8.22 -9.50 -9.71
N LEU A 225 7.86 -8.52 -8.87
CA LEU A 225 7.30 -8.74 -7.54
C LEU A 225 5.81 -8.40 -7.44
N ILE A 226 5.38 -7.29 -8.05
CA ILE A 226 3.97 -6.91 -8.08
C ILE A 226 3.37 -7.44 -9.37
N VAL A 227 2.94 -8.69 -9.32
CA VAL A 227 2.19 -9.34 -10.40
C VAL A 227 1.15 -10.24 -9.75
N ASN A 228 -0.07 -10.15 -10.21
CA ASN A 228 -1.03 -11.20 -9.90
C ASN A 228 -0.53 -12.49 -10.58
N PRO A 229 -0.22 -13.56 -9.82
CA PRO A 229 0.37 -14.77 -10.39
C PRO A 229 -0.53 -15.50 -11.40
N LYS A 230 -1.79 -15.08 -11.53
CA LYS A 230 -2.75 -15.60 -12.52
C LYS A 230 -2.68 -14.87 -13.87
N ILE A 231 -1.81 -13.87 -14.00
CA ILE A 231 -1.78 -13.00 -15.16
C ILE A 231 -0.38 -12.95 -15.74
N GLU A 232 -0.28 -13.15 -17.05
CA GLU A 232 0.95 -12.96 -17.80
C GLU A 232 1.28 -11.47 -17.92
N LEU A 233 2.56 -11.14 -17.74
CA LEU A 233 3.02 -9.78 -18.01
C LEU A 233 2.87 -9.43 -19.47
N PRO A 234 2.55 -8.17 -19.82
CA PRO A 234 2.63 -7.69 -21.19
C PRO A 234 4.00 -8.01 -21.81
N LEU A 235 4.00 -8.36 -23.07
CA LEU A 235 5.22 -8.75 -23.79
C LEU A 235 6.34 -7.70 -23.65
N GLU A 236 5.99 -6.42 -23.74
CA GLU A 236 6.95 -5.32 -23.61
C GLU A 236 7.63 -5.25 -22.24
N ILE A 237 6.86 -5.49 -21.17
CA ILE A 237 7.44 -5.55 -19.81
C ILE A 237 8.34 -6.78 -19.70
N THR A 238 7.94 -7.90 -20.28
CA THR A 238 8.74 -9.12 -20.31
C THR A 238 10.04 -8.91 -21.10
N ASP A 239 9.96 -8.28 -22.26
CA ASP A 239 11.11 -7.96 -23.10
C ASP A 239 12.06 -6.97 -22.42
N MET A 240 11.52 -5.94 -21.75
CA MET A 240 12.29 -4.99 -20.94
C MET A 240 13.06 -5.72 -19.83
N ILE A 241 12.39 -6.60 -19.07
CA ILE A 241 13.02 -7.37 -17.98
C ILE A 241 14.13 -8.26 -18.55
N ASN A 242 13.85 -9.00 -19.63
CA ASN A 242 14.81 -9.91 -20.25
C ASN A 242 16.03 -9.14 -20.80
N SER A 243 15.80 -8.07 -21.53
CA SER A 243 16.88 -7.23 -22.09
C SER A 243 17.76 -6.62 -20.99
N THR A 244 17.15 -6.19 -19.88
CA THR A 244 17.89 -5.68 -18.71
C THR A 244 18.71 -6.78 -18.05
N LEU A 245 18.13 -7.97 -17.85
CA LEU A 245 18.83 -9.10 -17.24
C LEU A 245 19.97 -9.61 -18.13
N ASP A 246 19.77 -9.62 -19.44
CA ASP A 246 20.81 -9.99 -20.41
C ASP A 246 21.98 -9.01 -20.36
N GLY A 247 21.71 -7.71 -20.24
CA GLY A 247 22.74 -6.68 -20.02
C GLY A 247 23.56 -6.96 -18.75
N LEU A 248 22.89 -7.16 -17.61
CA LEU A 248 23.54 -7.49 -16.35
C LEU A 248 24.37 -8.77 -16.42
N ASN A 249 23.87 -9.82 -17.11
CA ASN A 249 24.56 -11.10 -17.28
C ASN A 249 25.79 -10.99 -18.20
N LYS A 250 25.82 -10.00 -19.11
CA LYS A 250 26.99 -9.67 -19.94
C LYS A 250 28.07 -8.89 -19.18
N GLY A 251 27.77 -8.46 -17.95
CA GLY A 251 28.68 -7.69 -17.11
C GLY A 251 28.52 -6.16 -17.25
N ASN A 252 27.41 -5.71 -17.82
CA ASN A 252 27.08 -4.28 -17.86
C ASN A 252 26.56 -3.84 -16.49
N TYR A 253 27.31 -2.95 -15.85
CA TYR A 253 26.94 -2.44 -14.52
C TYR A 253 25.81 -1.42 -14.60
N PRO A 254 24.89 -1.39 -13.61
CA PRO A 254 23.94 -0.30 -13.44
C PRO A 254 24.65 1.04 -13.35
N ILE A 255 24.23 2.02 -14.13
CA ILE A 255 24.84 3.37 -14.15
C ILE A 255 23.97 4.28 -13.30
N ARG A 256 24.51 4.69 -12.14
CA ARG A 256 23.78 5.59 -11.25
C ARG A 256 23.66 6.98 -11.85
N SER A 257 22.45 7.55 -11.85
CA SER A 257 22.18 8.94 -12.25
C SER A 257 22.92 9.92 -11.34
N SER A 258 23.45 10.99 -11.92
CA SER A 258 23.94 12.16 -11.19
C SER A 258 22.82 13.06 -10.69
N GLU A 259 21.63 12.96 -11.26
CA GLU A 259 20.46 13.78 -11.00
C GLU A 259 19.50 13.13 -10.00
N GLY A 260 18.58 13.94 -9.46
CA GLY A 260 17.54 13.52 -8.54
C GLY A 260 18.03 13.35 -7.09
N THR A 261 17.09 13.14 -6.19
CA THR A 261 17.29 13.03 -4.73
C THR A 261 17.36 11.60 -4.22
N GLY A 262 16.97 10.62 -5.04
CA GLY A 262 17.00 9.18 -4.76
C GLY A 262 18.10 8.45 -5.53
N GLY A 263 18.18 7.14 -5.33
CA GLY A 263 18.96 6.23 -6.17
C GLY A 263 18.20 5.90 -7.45
N THR A 264 18.77 6.26 -8.59
CA THR A 264 18.23 5.96 -9.91
C THR A 264 19.34 5.36 -10.76
N TYR A 265 19.08 4.23 -11.41
CA TYR A 265 20.06 3.49 -12.19
C TYR A 265 19.58 3.27 -13.61
N PHE A 266 20.38 3.72 -14.58
CA PHE A 266 20.21 3.38 -15.99
C PHE A 266 20.75 1.99 -16.25
N MET A 267 19.95 1.16 -16.91
CA MET A 267 20.26 -0.23 -17.22
C MET A 267 20.51 -0.38 -18.72
N LEU A 268 21.64 -1.01 -19.06
CA LEU A 268 22.06 -1.21 -20.45
C LEU A 268 21.56 -2.57 -20.98
N ASP A 269 21.38 -2.64 -22.30
CA ASP A 269 21.19 -3.91 -23.01
C ASP A 269 22.48 -4.74 -23.07
N ALA A 270 22.39 -5.97 -23.61
CA ALA A 270 23.53 -6.87 -23.76
C ALA A 270 24.65 -6.32 -24.69
N SER A 271 24.35 -5.33 -25.54
CA SER A 271 25.33 -4.70 -26.43
C SER A 271 26.12 -3.56 -25.79
N SER A 272 25.72 -3.11 -24.60
CA SER A 272 26.26 -1.94 -23.86
C SER A 272 26.08 -0.59 -24.59
N ASN A 273 25.25 -0.56 -25.61
CA ASN A 273 25.08 0.64 -26.46
C ASN A 273 23.77 1.38 -26.23
N LYS A 274 22.79 0.70 -25.60
CA LYS A 274 21.44 1.24 -25.44
C LYS A 274 20.95 1.09 -24.02
N TYR A 275 20.39 2.19 -23.47
CA TYR A 275 19.59 2.12 -22.25
C TYR A 275 18.26 1.43 -22.56
N VAL A 276 17.89 0.44 -21.75
CA VAL A 276 16.62 -0.30 -21.88
C VAL A 276 15.64 -0.01 -20.78
N SER A 277 16.15 0.27 -19.58
CA SER A 277 15.29 0.56 -18.43
C SER A 277 15.97 1.45 -17.41
N VAL A 278 15.15 1.97 -16.50
CA VAL A 278 15.57 2.75 -15.34
C VAL A 278 15.07 2.03 -14.10
N PHE A 279 15.99 1.70 -13.19
CA PHE A 279 15.68 1.04 -11.92
C PHE A 279 15.81 2.03 -10.75
N LYS A 280 14.77 2.11 -9.93
CA LYS A 280 14.72 2.97 -8.73
C LYS A 280 14.49 2.09 -7.50
N PRO A 281 15.55 1.75 -6.72
CA PRO A 281 15.42 0.96 -5.50
C PRO A 281 14.65 1.70 -4.40
N SER A 282 13.68 1.04 -3.78
CA SER A 282 12.86 1.63 -2.72
C SER A 282 13.65 1.96 -1.44
N ASP A 283 14.72 1.25 -1.16
CA ASP A 283 15.61 1.53 -0.02
C ASP A 283 16.59 2.68 -0.26
N GLU A 284 16.64 3.20 -1.49
CA GLU A 284 17.45 4.35 -1.90
C GLU A 284 16.60 5.59 -2.19
N GLU A 285 15.31 5.56 -1.92
CA GLU A 285 14.42 6.72 -2.03
C GLU A 285 14.90 7.87 -1.13
N PRO A 286 14.48 9.12 -1.39
CA PRO A 286 14.73 10.22 -0.47
C PRO A 286 14.27 9.87 0.94
N MET A 287 15.11 10.16 1.93
CA MET A 287 14.90 9.84 3.35
C MET A 287 14.88 8.33 3.69
N ALA A 288 15.19 7.44 2.76
CA ALA A 288 15.39 6.02 3.03
C ALA A 288 16.78 5.75 3.61
N VAL A 289 16.92 4.57 4.25
CA VAL A 289 18.16 4.19 4.98
C VAL A 289 19.40 4.12 4.11
N ASN A 290 19.24 3.80 2.82
CA ASN A 290 20.32 3.66 1.86
C ASN A 290 20.34 4.79 0.82
N ASN A 291 19.73 5.93 1.15
CA ASN A 291 19.72 7.06 0.23
C ASN A 291 21.16 7.48 -0.14
N PRO A 292 21.53 7.47 -1.45
CA PRO A 292 22.92 7.72 -1.88
C PRO A 292 23.30 9.20 -1.85
N ARG A 293 22.35 10.10 -1.57
CA ARG A 293 22.59 11.56 -1.45
C ARG A 293 22.81 12.00 -0.01
N GLY A 294 22.67 11.08 0.97
CA GLY A 294 22.88 11.40 2.38
C GLY A 294 21.78 12.26 3.00
N LEU A 295 20.57 12.22 2.44
CA LEU A 295 19.41 12.86 3.06
C LEU A 295 19.11 12.23 4.42
N PRO A 296 18.61 13.02 5.40
CA PRO A 296 18.24 12.50 6.72
C PRO A 296 17.21 11.37 6.58
N VAL A 297 17.39 10.29 7.35
CA VAL A 297 16.44 9.19 7.38
C VAL A 297 15.13 9.64 8.04
N SER A 298 14.00 9.29 7.45
CA SER A 298 12.68 9.57 8.01
C SER A 298 12.51 8.87 9.37
N LYS A 299 12.03 9.61 10.37
CA LYS A 299 11.83 9.09 11.74
C LYS A 299 10.48 8.41 11.93
N ASP A 300 9.49 8.81 11.18
CA ASP A 300 8.10 8.37 11.26
C ASP A 300 7.63 7.61 10.01
N GLY A 301 8.55 7.46 9.04
CA GLY A 301 8.26 6.81 7.75
C GLY A 301 7.57 7.73 6.74
N GLU A 302 7.31 9.01 7.07
CA GLU A 302 6.79 9.96 6.08
C GLU A 302 7.84 10.25 5.01
N GLY A 303 7.40 10.33 3.75
CA GLY A 303 8.26 10.65 2.61
C GLY A 303 8.61 12.14 2.55
N LEU A 304 9.39 12.51 1.53
CA LEU A 304 9.77 13.91 1.30
C LEU A 304 8.55 14.82 1.05
N LYS A 305 7.51 14.27 0.43
CA LYS A 305 6.23 14.96 0.18
C LYS A 305 5.17 14.45 1.16
N ARG A 306 4.37 15.38 1.69
CA ARG A 306 3.29 15.07 2.63
C ARG A 306 2.31 14.04 2.06
N GLY A 307 1.89 13.12 2.93
CA GLY A 307 0.97 12.05 2.55
C GLY A 307 1.60 10.93 1.72
N THR A 308 2.93 10.92 1.55
CA THR A 308 3.68 9.80 0.96
C THR A 308 4.54 9.12 2.01
N ARG A 309 4.96 7.89 1.78
CA ARG A 309 5.79 7.13 2.70
C ARG A 309 7.07 6.66 2.01
N VAL A 310 8.15 6.66 2.78
CA VAL A 310 9.46 6.14 2.33
C VAL A 310 9.32 4.64 2.02
N GLY A 311 9.86 4.23 0.89
CA GLY A 311 9.80 2.83 0.42
C GLY A 311 8.59 2.50 -0.44
N GLU A 312 7.62 3.42 -0.58
CA GLU A 312 6.42 3.23 -1.41
C GLU A 312 6.51 3.86 -2.80
N GLY A 313 7.53 4.67 -3.09
CA GLY A 313 7.65 5.37 -4.36
C GLY A 313 7.63 4.43 -5.56
N GLY A 314 8.35 3.32 -5.50
CA GLY A 314 8.36 2.33 -6.58
C GLY A 314 7.00 1.68 -6.84
N VAL A 315 6.18 1.49 -5.80
CA VAL A 315 4.81 0.98 -5.93
C VAL A 315 3.89 2.02 -6.57
N ARG A 316 4.04 3.29 -6.19
CA ARG A 316 3.29 4.42 -6.75
C ARG A 316 3.60 4.64 -8.22
N GLU A 317 4.86 4.50 -8.64
CA GLU A 317 5.28 4.49 -10.04
C GLU A 317 4.51 3.43 -10.86
N CYS A 318 4.45 2.20 -10.34
CA CYS A 318 3.69 1.11 -10.98
C CYS A 318 2.20 1.39 -11.00
N ALA A 319 1.64 1.94 -9.92
CA ALA A 319 0.23 2.28 -9.83
C ALA A 319 -0.17 3.32 -10.88
N VAL A 320 0.63 4.36 -11.07
CA VAL A 320 0.36 5.39 -12.07
C VAL A 320 0.42 4.83 -13.49
N TYR A 321 1.37 3.94 -13.79
CA TYR A 321 1.40 3.23 -15.08
C TYR A 321 0.13 2.40 -15.30
N LEU A 322 -0.36 1.71 -14.28
CA LEU A 322 -1.59 0.90 -14.36
C LEU A 322 -2.84 1.78 -14.54
N LEU A 323 -2.88 2.95 -13.91
CA LEU A 323 -3.98 3.90 -14.01
C LEU A 323 -3.97 4.71 -15.30
N ASP A 324 -2.85 4.79 -16.01
CA ASP A 324 -2.78 5.45 -17.32
C ASP A 324 -3.38 4.55 -18.41
N HIS A 325 -4.70 4.52 -18.50
CA HIS A 325 -5.43 3.68 -19.43
C HIS A 325 -5.31 4.18 -20.88
N PRO A 326 -5.34 3.29 -21.88
CA PRO A 326 -5.42 3.72 -23.29
C PRO A 326 -6.77 4.41 -23.60
N ARG A 327 -6.80 5.20 -24.66
CA ARG A 327 -7.99 5.99 -25.06
C ARG A 327 -9.23 5.14 -25.37
N ASN A 328 -9.04 3.90 -25.81
CA ASN A 328 -10.12 2.97 -26.19
C ASN A 328 -10.55 2.03 -25.07
N GLY A 329 -10.28 2.38 -23.83
CA GLY A 329 -10.71 1.61 -22.65
C GLY A 329 -9.60 1.35 -21.67
N ARG A 330 -9.84 0.44 -20.72
CA ARG A 330 -8.87 0.08 -19.69
C ARG A 330 -7.71 -0.71 -20.28
N ARG A 331 -6.55 -0.61 -19.64
CA ARG A 331 -5.41 -1.45 -19.95
C ARG A 331 -5.77 -2.91 -19.74
N SER A 332 -5.81 -3.67 -20.84
CA SER A 332 -5.90 -5.12 -20.80
C SER A 332 -4.51 -5.72 -21.03
N PHE A 333 -4.31 -6.97 -20.59
CA PHE A 333 -3.05 -7.69 -20.76
C PHE A 333 -2.64 -7.92 -22.22
N SER A 334 -3.59 -7.82 -23.15
CA SER A 334 -3.40 -8.09 -24.57
C SER A 334 -3.43 -6.85 -25.45
N GLY A 335 -3.61 -5.66 -24.90
CA GLY A 335 -3.87 -4.49 -25.75
C GLY A 335 -3.29 -3.18 -25.24
N GLY A 336 -2.77 -2.39 -26.19
CA GLY A 336 -2.46 -0.98 -26.01
C GLY A 336 -1.24 -0.66 -25.15
N ILE A 337 -0.14 -0.48 -25.80
CA ILE A 337 1.20 -0.23 -25.23
C ILE A 337 1.27 1.09 -24.47
N ARG A 338 0.57 2.11 -24.96
CA ARG A 338 0.59 3.46 -24.40
C ARG A 338 -0.74 3.81 -23.77
N GLY A 339 -0.68 4.32 -22.55
CA GLY A 339 -1.79 4.94 -21.87
C GLY A 339 -2.19 6.27 -22.50
N PHE A 340 -3.20 6.90 -21.95
CA PHE A 340 -3.68 8.22 -22.39
C PHE A 340 -2.60 9.30 -22.27
N ALA A 341 -1.90 9.34 -21.13
CA ALA A 341 -0.81 10.28 -20.88
C ALA A 341 0.55 9.79 -21.41
N GLY A 342 0.68 8.51 -21.70
CA GLY A 342 1.90 7.93 -22.24
C GLY A 342 2.96 7.62 -21.18
N VAL A 343 2.54 7.28 -19.96
CA VAL A 343 3.44 6.78 -18.90
C VAL A 343 4.21 5.56 -19.42
N PRO A 344 5.54 5.53 -19.32
CA PRO A 344 6.33 4.40 -19.78
C PRO A 344 5.99 3.09 -19.03
N PRO A 345 6.06 1.93 -19.69
CA PRO A 345 5.88 0.64 -19.04
C PRO A 345 6.71 0.50 -17.78
N THR A 346 6.05 0.22 -16.67
CA THR A 346 6.67 0.20 -15.33
C THR A 346 6.19 -1.03 -14.57
N VAL A 347 7.13 -1.72 -13.91
CA VAL A 347 6.87 -2.91 -13.11
C VAL A 347 7.69 -2.89 -11.83
N TYR A 348 7.15 -3.39 -10.74
CA TYR A 348 7.89 -3.52 -9.48
C TYR A 348 8.68 -4.82 -9.51
N VAL A 349 9.99 -4.75 -9.31
CA VAL A 349 10.91 -5.87 -9.43
C VAL A 349 11.79 -6.04 -8.20
N ARG A 350 12.39 -7.22 -8.11
CA ARG A 350 13.50 -7.53 -7.22
C ARG A 350 14.72 -7.80 -8.07
N CYS A 351 15.81 -7.09 -7.80
CA CYS A 351 17.06 -7.21 -8.54
C CYS A 351 18.23 -7.56 -7.60
N LEU A 352 19.10 -8.44 -8.04
CA LEU A 352 20.35 -8.80 -7.36
C LEU A 352 21.51 -8.49 -8.27
N HIS A 353 22.32 -7.47 -7.91
CA HIS A 353 23.53 -7.12 -8.63
C HIS A 353 24.47 -6.32 -7.71
N GLU A 354 25.76 -6.55 -7.80
CA GLU A 354 26.77 -5.90 -6.94
C GLU A 354 26.97 -4.38 -7.21
N GLY A 355 26.53 -3.90 -8.38
CA GLY A 355 26.66 -2.50 -8.80
C GLY A 355 25.68 -1.52 -8.13
N PHE A 356 24.77 -1.99 -7.27
CA PHE A 356 23.89 -1.11 -6.51
C PHE A 356 24.55 -0.59 -5.22
N ASN A 357 23.93 0.42 -4.59
CA ASN A 357 24.43 0.99 -3.34
C ASN A 357 24.09 0.07 -2.15
N TYR A 358 25.12 -0.49 -1.50
CA TYR A 358 25.01 -1.29 -0.29
C TYR A 358 25.79 -0.62 0.84
N PRO A 359 25.16 -0.15 1.92
CA PRO A 359 25.84 0.53 3.01
C PRO A 359 26.72 -0.43 3.81
N GLY A 360 27.86 0.07 4.28
CA GLY A 360 28.65 -0.55 5.34
C GLY A 360 29.37 -1.85 5.02
N GLY A 361 29.63 -2.19 3.73
CA GLY A 361 30.37 -3.40 3.36
C GLY A 361 29.59 -4.70 3.64
N GLY A 362 28.29 -4.64 3.82
CA GLY A 362 27.39 -5.79 3.85
C GLY A 362 27.41 -6.52 2.51
N GLY A 363 27.20 -7.84 2.53
CA GLY A 363 27.16 -8.64 1.31
C GLY A 363 26.09 -8.17 0.33
N VAL A 364 26.25 -8.49 -0.95
CA VAL A 364 25.29 -8.19 -2.01
C VAL A 364 23.93 -8.81 -1.67
N GLY A 365 22.91 -7.97 -1.60
CA GLY A 365 21.53 -8.35 -1.28
C GLY A 365 20.57 -7.99 -2.40
N PHE A 366 19.31 -8.43 -2.25
CA PHE A 366 18.26 -8.03 -3.17
C PHE A 366 17.83 -6.59 -2.92
N LYS A 367 17.70 -5.83 -4.00
CA LYS A 367 17.05 -4.53 -4.04
C LYS A 367 15.66 -4.67 -4.68
N SER A 368 14.63 -4.13 -4.04
CA SER A 368 13.29 -4.05 -4.61
C SER A 368 13.00 -2.61 -5.03
N GLY A 369 12.28 -2.43 -6.13
CA GLY A 369 11.96 -1.09 -6.63
C GLY A 369 11.21 -1.13 -7.96
N SER A 370 10.94 0.05 -8.53
CA SER A 370 10.37 0.16 -9.87
C SER A 370 11.43 0.00 -10.96
N LEU A 371 11.07 -0.78 -11.98
CA LEU A 371 11.80 -0.85 -13.25
C LEU A 371 10.91 -0.25 -14.33
N GLN A 372 11.31 0.86 -14.90
CA GLN A 372 10.59 1.60 -15.92
C GLN A 372 11.34 1.51 -17.25
N MET A 373 10.61 1.35 -18.35
CA MET A 373 11.19 1.36 -19.69
C MET A 373 11.88 2.69 -19.97
N PHE A 374 13.11 2.65 -20.46
CA PHE A 374 13.81 3.84 -20.88
C PHE A 374 13.17 4.43 -22.14
N VAL A 375 12.97 5.73 -22.16
CA VAL A 375 12.44 6.47 -23.30
C VAL A 375 13.54 7.34 -23.90
N GLU A 376 13.81 7.15 -25.18
CA GLU A 376 14.72 8.04 -25.90
C GLU A 376 14.12 9.45 -25.97
N ASN A 377 14.89 10.42 -25.53
CA ASN A 377 14.43 11.81 -25.38
C ASN A 377 15.53 12.80 -25.77
N SER A 378 15.15 14.04 -25.93
CA SER A 378 16.05 15.16 -26.22
C SER A 378 16.25 16.11 -25.02
N GLY A 379 15.99 15.61 -23.81
CA GLY A 379 16.02 16.39 -22.57
C GLY A 379 14.64 16.49 -21.92
N SER A 380 14.51 17.30 -20.90
CA SER A 380 13.26 17.55 -20.18
C SER A 380 12.58 18.86 -20.64
N CYS A 381 11.35 19.08 -20.16
CA CYS A 381 10.66 20.34 -20.40
C CYS A 381 11.30 21.54 -19.69
N GLU A 382 12.21 21.34 -18.74
CA GLU A 382 13.00 22.44 -18.14
C GLU A 382 13.92 23.10 -19.16
N ASP A 383 14.41 22.33 -20.12
CA ASP A 383 15.36 22.79 -21.14
C ASP A 383 14.67 23.51 -22.31
N VAL A 384 13.34 23.47 -22.39
CA VAL A 384 12.57 23.93 -23.54
C VAL A 384 11.44 24.85 -23.10
N GLY A 385 11.33 26.00 -23.70
CA GLY A 385 10.23 26.95 -23.41
C GLY A 385 8.87 26.33 -23.74
N PRO A 386 7.84 26.50 -22.90
CA PRO A 386 6.56 25.80 -23.02
C PRO A 386 5.74 26.17 -24.27
N GLY A 387 6.04 27.28 -24.90
CA GLY A 387 5.32 27.75 -26.09
C GLY A 387 5.33 26.80 -27.29
N VAL A 388 6.27 25.84 -27.35
CA VAL A 388 6.39 24.88 -28.45
C VAL A 388 5.63 23.57 -28.22
N PHE A 389 5.13 23.33 -27.01
CA PHE A 389 4.47 22.07 -26.67
C PHE A 389 3.06 22.03 -27.26
N PRO A 390 2.66 20.90 -27.89
CA PRO A 390 1.29 20.74 -28.37
C PRO A 390 0.30 20.78 -27.21
N VAL A 391 -0.86 21.41 -27.43
CA VAL A 391 -1.90 21.54 -26.38
C VAL A 391 -2.34 20.19 -25.86
N ASP A 392 -2.60 19.23 -26.73
CA ASP A 392 -3.05 17.87 -26.33
C ASP A 392 -2.00 17.14 -25.52
N GLU A 393 -0.70 17.36 -25.78
CA GLU A 393 0.38 16.73 -25.02
C GLU A 393 0.45 17.26 -23.57
N VAL A 394 0.22 18.57 -23.38
CA VAL A 394 0.15 19.16 -22.04
C VAL A 394 -1.12 18.74 -21.32
N HIS A 395 -2.26 18.72 -22.02
CA HIS A 395 -3.54 18.36 -21.43
C HIS A 395 -3.58 16.91 -20.93
N LYS A 396 -2.97 15.95 -21.67
CA LYS A 396 -2.94 14.56 -21.22
C LYS A 396 -2.13 14.40 -19.92
N ILE A 397 -1.03 15.15 -19.75
CA ILE A 397 -0.24 15.16 -18.53
C ILE A 397 -1.02 15.85 -17.41
N ALA A 398 -1.66 16.97 -17.69
CA ALA A 398 -2.51 17.67 -16.71
C ALA A 398 -3.62 16.76 -16.15
N VAL A 399 -4.29 16.01 -17.03
CA VAL A 399 -5.32 15.04 -16.62
C VAL A 399 -4.73 13.94 -15.73
N LEU A 400 -3.57 13.38 -16.08
CA LEU A 400 -2.89 12.38 -15.27
C LEU A 400 -2.56 12.94 -13.89
N ASP A 401 -1.86 14.07 -13.83
CA ASP A 401 -1.39 14.66 -12.56
C ASP A 401 -2.53 15.03 -11.62
N MET A 402 -3.59 15.62 -12.15
CA MET A 402 -4.79 15.93 -11.36
C MET A 402 -5.47 14.66 -10.87
N ARG A 403 -5.59 13.61 -11.71
CA ARG A 403 -6.21 12.33 -11.32
C ARG A 403 -5.48 11.66 -10.18
N VAL A 404 -4.15 11.62 -10.24
CA VAL A 404 -3.32 10.91 -9.24
C VAL A 404 -2.81 11.84 -8.12
N ALA A 405 -3.27 13.10 -8.09
CA ALA A 405 -2.86 14.13 -7.13
C ALA A 405 -1.32 14.19 -7.00
N ASN A 406 -0.62 14.37 -8.12
CA ASN A 406 0.83 14.36 -8.13
C ASN A 406 1.40 15.50 -7.27
N ALA A 407 2.25 15.16 -6.31
CA ALA A 407 2.86 16.14 -5.40
C ALA A 407 4.20 16.69 -5.89
N ASP A 408 4.67 16.30 -7.11
CA ASP A 408 6.01 16.66 -7.59
C ASP A 408 6.10 16.79 -9.11
N ARG A 409 5.06 17.33 -9.77
CA ARG A 409 5.11 17.55 -11.21
C ARG A 409 5.82 18.85 -11.55
N HIS A 410 7.13 18.84 -11.53
CA HIS A 410 7.95 19.90 -12.14
C HIS A 410 8.33 19.56 -13.59
N ALA A 411 8.78 20.56 -14.35
CA ALA A 411 9.08 20.42 -15.77
C ALA A 411 10.18 19.37 -16.06
N GLY A 412 11.11 19.15 -15.14
CA GLY A 412 12.14 18.11 -15.23
C GLY A 412 11.58 16.67 -15.22
N ASN A 413 10.37 16.48 -14.68
CA ASN A 413 9.68 15.19 -14.67
C ASN A 413 8.80 14.97 -15.92
N ILE A 414 9.03 15.72 -16.98
CA ILE A 414 8.39 15.58 -18.29
C ILE A 414 9.49 15.55 -19.36
N LEU A 415 9.70 14.40 -19.99
CA LEU A 415 10.66 14.27 -21.08
C LEU A 415 10.09 14.77 -22.40
N VAL A 416 10.94 15.40 -23.20
CA VAL A 416 10.63 15.81 -24.57
C VAL A 416 11.14 14.73 -25.53
N SER A 417 10.23 14.07 -26.22
CA SER A 417 10.53 13.06 -27.23
C SER A 417 9.92 13.44 -28.59
N ARG A 418 10.19 12.65 -29.59
CA ARG A 418 9.61 12.83 -30.93
C ARG A 418 8.88 11.56 -31.36
N GLY A 419 7.66 11.72 -31.81
CA GLY A 419 6.90 10.67 -32.46
C GLY A 419 7.52 10.26 -33.83
N ALA A 420 7.04 9.17 -34.37
CA ALA A 420 7.47 8.68 -35.67
C ALA A 420 7.21 9.71 -36.83
N ASP A 421 6.26 10.60 -36.63
CA ASP A 421 5.92 11.71 -37.53
C ASP A 421 6.75 12.99 -37.27
N GLY A 422 7.72 12.93 -36.34
CA GLY A 422 8.59 14.05 -35.98
C GLY A 422 7.96 15.08 -35.04
N ARG A 423 6.69 14.93 -34.66
CA ARG A 423 6.02 15.80 -33.68
C ARG A 423 6.56 15.63 -32.29
N ILE A 424 6.51 16.72 -31.53
CA ILE A 424 6.85 16.67 -30.09
C ILE A 424 5.82 15.82 -29.37
N VAL A 425 6.35 14.88 -28.57
CA VAL A 425 5.60 14.03 -27.63
C VAL A 425 6.16 14.28 -26.24
N LEU A 426 5.29 14.57 -25.28
CA LEU A 426 5.66 14.73 -23.88
C LEU A 426 5.45 13.42 -23.13
N VAL A 427 6.45 13.00 -22.37
CA VAL A 427 6.42 11.73 -21.64
C VAL A 427 6.59 12.01 -20.15
N PRO A 428 5.54 11.79 -19.32
CA PRO A 428 5.62 11.97 -17.89
C PRO A 428 6.40 10.83 -17.24
N ILE A 429 7.31 11.17 -16.35
CA ILE A 429 8.13 10.25 -15.55
C ILE A 429 8.09 10.67 -14.08
N ASP A 430 8.71 9.88 -13.21
CA ASP A 430 8.88 10.13 -11.78
C ASP A 430 7.56 10.34 -11.02
N HIS A 431 6.83 9.24 -10.83
CA HIS A 431 5.51 9.23 -10.19
C HIS A 431 5.55 8.74 -8.72
N GLY A 432 6.74 8.71 -8.10
CA GLY A 432 6.92 8.22 -6.74
C GLY A 432 6.12 9.00 -5.67
N TYR A 433 5.72 10.23 -5.98
CA TYR A 433 4.93 11.09 -5.10
C TYR A 433 3.47 11.28 -5.54
N CYS A 434 2.96 10.37 -6.36
CA CYS A 434 1.55 10.31 -6.75
C CYS A 434 0.71 9.54 -5.74
N LEU A 435 -0.61 9.72 -5.78
CA LEU A 435 -1.58 9.06 -4.89
C LEU A 435 -1.27 9.28 -3.39
N PRO A 436 -0.97 10.51 -2.96
CA PRO A 436 -0.71 10.81 -1.55
C PRO A 436 -1.95 10.58 -0.69
N SER A 437 -1.82 10.58 0.63
CA SER A 437 -2.95 10.52 1.57
C SER A 437 -3.63 11.88 1.80
N SER A 438 -3.08 12.97 1.26
CA SER A 438 -3.61 14.34 1.34
C SER A 438 -3.25 15.15 0.10
N PHE A 439 -3.92 16.29 -0.11
CA PHE A 439 -3.67 17.21 -1.24
C PHE A 439 -2.61 18.28 -0.94
N GLU A 440 -1.99 18.24 0.24
CA GLU A 440 -1.18 19.34 0.80
C GLU A 440 -0.06 19.81 -0.14
N ASP A 441 0.65 18.87 -0.75
CA ASP A 441 1.85 19.15 -1.58
C ASP A 441 1.59 19.05 -3.09
N CYS A 442 0.33 18.98 -3.53
CA CYS A 442 0.03 18.98 -4.97
C CYS A 442 0.66 20.19 -5.65
N THR A 443 1.45 19.94 -6.70
CA THR A 443 2.12 20.98 -7.46
C THR A 443 2.29 20.59 -8.93
N PHE A 444 2.01 21.53 -9.84
CA PHE A 444 2.00 21.28 -11.27
C PHE A 444 2.61 22.47 -12.00
N ASP A 445 3.82 22.35 -12.55
CA ASP A 445 4.48 23.43 -13.32
C ASP A 445 3.71 23.79 -14.59
N TRP A 446 3.01 22.84 -15.21
CA TRP A 446 2.20 23.08 -16.40
C TRP A 446 1.03 24.06 -16.16
N LEU A 447 0.64 24.38 -14.91
CA LEU A 447 -0.33 25.44 -14.62
C LEU A 447 0.10 26.80 -15.21
N TYR A 448 1.39 27.06 -15.25
CA TYR A 448 1.94 28.32 -15.75
C TYR A 448 2.19 28.31 -17.27
N TRP A 449 1.84 27.20 -17.94
CA TRP A 449 2.02 27.09 -19.39
C TRP A 449 0.77 27.58 -20.14
N PRO A 450 0.93 28.25 -21.30
CA PRO A 450 -0.20 28.81 -22.05
C PRO A 450 -1.24 27.77 -22.45
N GLN A 451 -0.84 26.52 -22.60
CA GLN A 451 -1.73 25.41 -22.95
C GLN A 451 -2.75 25.10 -21.85
N ALA A 452 -2.41 25.31 -20.58
CA ALA A 452 -3.32 25.04 -19.46
C ALA A 452 -4.59 25.93 -19.47
N HIS A 453 -4.51 27.09 -20.08
CA HIS A 453 -5.63 28.03 -20.24
C HIS A 453 -6.54 27.71 -21.44
N ARG A 454 -6.19 26.71 -22.25
CA ARG A 454 -7.01 26.27 -23.37
C ARG A 454 -8.05 25.26 -22.92
N PRO A 455 -9.27 25.26 -23.49
CA PRO A 455 -10.27 24.25 -23.17
C PRO A 455 -9.82 22.85 -23.59
N PHE A 456 -10.24 21.84 -22.85
CA PHE A 456 -10.02 20.45 -23.23
C PHE A 456 -10.66 20.11 -24.58
N SER A 457 -10.01 19.25 -25.35
CA SER A 457 -10.62 18.67 -26.56
C SER A 457 -11.79 17.75 -26.19
N THR A 458 -12.71 17.54 -27.11
CA THR A 458 -13.85 16.61 -26.91
C THR A 458 -13.39 15.21 -26.53
N ASP A 459 -12.30 14.73 -27.14
CA ASP A 459 -11.74 13.39 -26.84
C ASP A 459 -11.21 13.33 -25.41
N THR A 460 -10.54 14.38 -24.93
CA THR A 460 -10.06 14.49 -23.55
C THR A 460 -11.22 14.54 -22.56
N VAL A 461 -12.27 15.32 -22.87
CA VAL A 461 -13.49 15.38 -22.04
C VAL A 461 -14.15 14.00 -21.93
N ASN A 462 -14.29 13.29 -23.06
CA ASN A 462 -14.87 11.94 -23.08
C ASN A 462 -14.02 10.95 -22.27
N TYR A 463 -12.70 11.05 -22.38
CA TYR A 463 -11.79 10.23 -21.57
C TYR A 463 -11.98 10.49 -20.08
N ILE A 464 -12.02 11.75 -19.64
CA ILE A 464 -12.24 12.12 -18.23
C ILE A 464 -13.60 11.60 -17.75
N LYS A 465 -14.66 11.75 -18.53
CA LYS A 465 -16.00 11.26 -18.19
C LYS A 465 -16.06 9.74 -18.03
N SER A 466 -15.23 8.99 -18.75
CA SER A 466 -15.14 7.53 -18.66
C SER A 466 -14.40 7.00 -17.43
N MET A 467 -13.72 7.86 -16.66
CA MET A 467 -12.99 7.45 -15.47
C MET A 467 -13.93 6.96 -14.38
N ASP A 468 -13.50 5.93 -13.64
CA ASP A 468 -14.19 5.39 -12.46
C ASP A 468 -13.16 5.06 -11.38
N ALA A 469 -13.23 5.77 -10.27
CA ALA A 469 -12.25 5.63 -9.18
C ALA A 469 -12.36 4.27 -8.46
N GLU A 470 -13.57 3.69 -8.36
CA GLU A 470 -13.74 2.39 -7.71
C GLU A 470 -13.15 1.26 -8.55
N GLU A 471 -13.36 1.34 -9.87
CA GLU A 471 -12.75 0.40 -10.79
C GLU A 471 -11.21 0.56 -10.83
N ASP A 472 -10.70 1.79 -10.68
CA ASP A 472 -9.26 2.06 -10.57
C ASP A 472 -8.67 1.45 -9.29
N ILE A 473 -9.34 1.64 -8.14
CA ILE A 473 -8.94 1.05 -6.87
C ILE A 473 -8.99 -0.49 -6.96
N ALA A 474 -10.02 -1.04 -7.58
CA ALA A 474 -10.13 -2.49 -7.80
C ALA A 474 -9.01 -3.00 -8.71
N LEU A 475 -8.60 -2.23 -9.73
CA LEU A 475 -7.48 -2.56 -10.60
C LEU A 475 -6.17 -2.60 -9.82
N LEU A 476 -5.90 -1.60 -8.99
CA LEU A 476 -4.68 -1.57 -8.15
C LEU A 476 -4.63 -2.76 -7.20
N ARG A 477 -5.75 -3.09 -6.54
CA ARG A 477 -5.87 -4.28 -5.69
C ARG A 477 -5.63 -5.58 -6.47
N PHE A 478 -6.17 -5.67 -7.67
CA PHE A 478 -5.99 -6.83 -8.54
C PHE A 478 -4.51 -7.04 -8.92
N TYR A 479 -3.74 -5.97 -9.08
CA TYR A 479 -2.29 -6.02 -9.32
C TYR A 479 -1.46 -6.14 -8.03
N GLY A 480 -2.09 -6.25 -6.87
CA GLY A 480 -1.42 -6.55 -5.60
C GLY A 480 -1.08 -5.35 -4.73
N TRP A 481 -1.47 -4.14 -5.12
CA TRP A 481 -1.39 -2.98 -4.25
C TRP A 481 -2.80 -2.61 -3.73
N ASP A 482 -2.99 -2.75 -2.42
CA ASP A 482 -4.18 -2.25 -1.74
C ASP A 482 -3.86 -0.84 -1.23
N PRO A 483 -4.32 0.23 -1.90
CA PRO A 483 -4.01 1.58 -1.47
C PRO A 483 -4.59 1.85 -0.08
N PRO A 484 -3.85 2.56 0.81
CA PRO A 484 -4.42 3.06 2.05
C PRO A 484 -5.73 3.80 1.82
N VAL A 485 -6.64 3.75 2.81
CA VAL A 485 -7.98 4.35 2.68
C VAL A 485 -7.91 5.83 2.29
N GLU A 486 -6.96 6.56 2.86
CA GLU A 486 -6.72 7.98 2.57
C GLU A 486 -6.25 8.19 1.12
N CYS A 487 -5.36 7.34 0.61
CA CYS A 487 -4.91 7.41 -0.79
C CYS A 487 -6.06 7.09 -1.76
N ALA A 488 -6.87 6.08 -1.44
CA ALA A 488 -8.07 5.74 -2.21
C ALA A 488 -9.09 6.90 -2.20
N ARG A 489 -9.25 7.58 -1.05
CA ARG A 489 -10.10 8.78 -0.91
C ARG A 489 -9.61 9.92 -1.80
N VAL A 490 -8.31 10.20 -1.80
CA VAL A 490 -7.71 11.22 -2.68
C VAL A 490 -8.01 10.90 -4.15
N LEU A 491 -7.86 9.65 -4.59
CA LEU A 491 -8.18 9.25 -5.96
C LEU A 491 -9.66 9.45 -6.32
N ARG A 492 -10.58 9.13 -5.38
CA ARG A 492 -12.02 9.38 -5.55
C ARG A 492 -12.34 10.86 -5.73
N ILE A 493 -11.79 11.69 -4.83
CA ILE A 493 -12.03 13.14 -4.84
C ILE A 493 -11.41 13.80 -6.08
N SER A 494 -10.19 13.42 -6.46
CA SER A 494 -9.51 13.92 -7.69
C SER A 494 -10.30 13.56 -8.94
N THR A 495 -10.75 12.32 -9.05
CA THR A 495 -11.58 11.87 -10.20
C THR A 495 -12.91 12.61 -10.23
N MET A 496 -13.54 12.84 -9.07
CA MET A 496 -14.77 13.63 -8.95
C MET A 496 -14.55 15.07 -9.41
N LEU A 497 -13.47 15.72 -8.97
CA LEU A 497 -13.13 17.09 -9.36
C LEU A 497 -12.93 17.21 -10.87
N LEU A 498 -12.17 16.29 -11.48
CA LEU A 498 -11.95 16.27 -12.93
C LEU A 498 -13.27 16.14 -13.69
N LYS A 499 -14.14 15.20 -13.31
CA LYS A 499 -15.43 14.97 -13.99
C LYS A 499 -16.34 16.18 -13.89
N LYS A 500 -16.52 16.72 -12.68
CA LYS A 500 -17.36 17.90 -12.45
C LYS A 500 -16.80 19.16 -13.16
N GLY A 501 -15.48 19.36 -13.12
CA GLY A 501 -14.82 20.46 -13.78
C GLY A 501 -15.04 20.47 -15.28
N VAL A 502 -14.87 19.33 -15.96
CA VAL A 502 -15.10 19.26 -17.42
C VAL A 502 -16.58 19.34 -17.79
N GLU A 503 -17.50 18.90 -16.94
CA GLU A 503 -18.95 19.08 -17.11
C GLU A 503 -19.36 20.55 -17.10
N LYS A 504 -18.66 21.38 -16.32
CA LYS A 504 -18.84 22.84 -16.29
C LYS A 504 -17.96 23.59 -17.30
N GLY A 505 -17.20 22.87 -18.13
CA GLY A 505 -16.34 23.47 -19.17
C GLY A 505 -15.06 24.14 -18.64
N LEU A 506 -14.62 23.81 -17.43
CA LEU A 506 -13.40 24.36 -16.86
C LEU A 506 -12.15 23.90 -17.62
N THR A 507 -11.16 24.79 -17.69
CA THR A 507 -9.85 24.52 -18.29
C THR A 507 -8.95 23.71 -17.33
N PRO A 508 -7.85 23.09 -17.83
CA PRO A 508 -6.83 22.48 -16.97
C PRO A 508 -6.33 23.42 -15.88
N PHE A 509 -6.12 24.71 -16.23
CA PHE A 509 -5.70 25.72 -15.27
C PHE A 509 -6.71 25.90 -14.13
N ALA A 510 -8.00 26.06 -14.47
CA ALA A 510 -9.03 26.29 -13.46
C ALA A 510 -9.15 25.09 -12.49
N ILE A 511 -9.16 23.85 -13.01
CA ILE A 511 -9.24 22.64 -12.18
C ILE A 511 -7.97 22.44 -11.38
N GLY A 512 -6.79 22.53 -12.01
CA GLY A 512 -5.50 22.33 -11.34
C GLY A 512 -5.21 23.36 -10.27
N SER A 513 -5.62 24.61 -10.46
CA SER A 513 -5.51 25.67 -9.44
C SER A 513 -6.33 25.39 -8.18
N MET A 514 -7.42 24.64 -8.28
CA MET A 514 -8.18 24.19 -7.10
C MET A 514 -7.39 23.17 -6.27
N MET A 515 -6.46 22.43 -6.87
CA MET A 515 -5.67 21.40 -6.20
C MET A 515 -4.37 21.93 -5.59
N CYS A 516 -3.80 22.98 -6.16
CA CYS A 516 -2.51 23.51 -5.74
C CYS A 516 -2.67 24.68 -4.76
N ARG A 517 -1.78 24.74 -3.77
CA ARG A 517 -1.68 25.88 -2.85
C ARG A 517 -1.05 27.07 -3.56
N GLU A 518 -1.64 28.26 -3.43
CA GLU A 518 -1.02 29.51 -3.90
C GLU A 518 0.22 29.88 -3.09
N THR A 519 0.22 29.56 -1.82
CA THR A 519 1.34 29.76 -0.89
C THR A 519 1.40 28.62 0.11
N VAL A 520 2.56 28.38 0.68
CA VAL A 520 2.79 27.29 1.68
C VAL A 520 1.81 27.37 2.87
N LYS A 521 1.31 28.56 3.20
CA LYS A 521 0.42 28.78 4.37
C LYS A 521 -1.06 28.74 4.06
N LYS A 522 -1.45 28.88 2.80
CA LYS A 522 -2.86 28.94 2.39
C LYS A 522 -3.27 27.59 1.83
N GLN A 523 -4.29 27.00 2.43
CA GLN A 523 -4.86 25.76 1.91
C GLN A 523 -5.39 25.96 0.47
N SER A 524 -5.28 24.93 -0.33
CA SER A 524 -5.89 24.88 -1.66
C SER A 524 -7.42 24.74 -1.54
N VAL A 525 -8.14 25.07 -2.61
CA VAL A 525 -9.61 24.95 -2.64
C VAL A 525 -10.06 23.51 -2.33
N ILE A 526 -9.35 22.51 -2.87
CA ILE A 526 -9.68 21.09 -2.60
C ILE A 526 -9.47 20.73 -1.12
N GLU A 527 -8.43 21.24 -0.47
CA GLU A 527 -8.23 21.04 0.97
C GLU A 527 -9.33 21.70 1.80
N GLU A 528 -9.78 22.89 1.42
CA GLU A 528 -10.91 23.56 2.06
C GLU A 528 -12.21 22.75 1.90
N ILE A 529 -12.48 22.22 0.68
CA ILE A 529 -13.64 21.35 0.43
C ILE A 529 -13.61 20.11 1.32
N VAL A 530 -12.47 19.43 1.38
CA VAL A 530 -12.27 18.23 2.20
C VAL A 530 -12.47 18.54 3.68
N ARG A 531 -11.92 19.64 4.18
CA ARG A 531 -12.09 20.07 5.56
C ARG A 531 -13.56 20.41 5.87
N GLU A 532 -14.21 21.21 5.02
CA GLU A 532 -15.62 21.57 5.18
C GLU A 532 -16.52 20.33 5.17
N ALA A 533 -16.22 19.35 4.35
CA ALA A 533 -16.93 18.07 4.32
C ALA A 533 -16.77 17.30 5.64
N TRP A 534 -15.56 17.25 6.20
CA TRP A 534 -15.34 16.65 7.52
C TRP A 534 -16.11 17.35 8.64
N ASP A 535 -16.15 18.68 8.60
CA ASP A 535 -16.86 19.49 9.59
C ASP A 535 -18.39 19.33 9.48
N SER A 536 -18.90 18.93 8.30
CA SER A 536 -20.33 18.79 8.02
C SER A 536 -20.91 17.40 8.34
N VAL A 537 -20.07 16.37 8.46
CA VAL A 537 -20.52 15.01 8.75
C VAL A 537 -20.37 14.67 10.23
N LEU A 538 -21.26 13.82 10.75
CA LEU A 538 -21.19 13.40 12.15
C LEU A 538 -20.00 12.44 12.36
N PRO A 539 -19.36 12.45 13.54
CA PRO A 539 -18.36 11.47 13.90
C PRO A 539 -18.88 10.03 13.72
N GLY A 540 -18.14 9.19 12.98
CA GLY A 540 -18.56 7.83 12.67
C GLY A 540 -19.46 7.68 11.44
N SER A 541 -19.68 8.74 10.67
CA SER A 541 -20.34 8.66 9.36
C SER A 541 -19.59 7.73 8.41
N SER A 542 -20.32 7.13 7.47
CA SER A 542 -19.73 6.28 6.44
C SER A 542 -18.86 7.11 5.47
N GLU A 543 -17.90 6.44 4.81
CA GLU A 543 -17.10 7.04 3.73
C GLU A 543 -18.00 7.60 2.60
N SER A 544 -19.10 6.92 2.29
CA SER A 544 -20.07 7.41 1.30
C SER A 544 -20.69 8.74 1.71
N ALA A 545 -21.15 8.88 2.97
CA ALA A 545 -21.74 10.12 3.46
C ALA A 545 -20.73 11.29 3.42
N PHE A 546 -19.46 11.01 3.72
CA PHE A 546 -18.39 11.99 3.59
C PHE A 546 -18.18 12.40 2.12
N LEU A 547 -18.10 11.45 1.19
CA LEU A 547 -17.92 11.73 -0.24
C LEU A 547 -19.12 12.46 -0.85
N ASP A 548 -20.35 12.18 -0.38
CA ASP A 548 -21.56 12.93 -0.79
C ASP A 548 -21.48 14.38 -0.32
N SER A 549 -20.99 14.63 0.88
CA SER A 549 -20.73 15.98 1.38
C SER A 549 -19.65 16.69 0.54
N VAL A 550 -18.51 16.01 0.27
CA VAL A 550 -17.46 16.55 -0.63
C VAL A 550 -18.04 16.90 -1.99
N SER A 551 -18.87 16.02 -2.57
CA SER A 551 -19.52 16.25 -3.86
C SER A 551 -20.37 17.51 -3.88
N SER A 552 -21.20 17.70 -2.85
CA SER A 552 -22.11 18.85 -2.74
C SER A 552 -21.37 20.17 -2.54
N ILE A 553 -20.31 20.16 -1.71
CA ILE A 553 -19.46 21.33 -1.48
C ILE A 553 -18.68 21.67 -2.76
N MET A 554 -18.15 20.67 -3.42
CA MET A 554 -17.40 20.82 -4.68
C MET A 554 -18.25 21.47 -5.78
N ASP A 555 -19.52 21.05 -5.94
CA ASP A 555 -20.44 21.68 -6.90
C ASP A 555 -20.58 23.18 -6.67
N ARG A 556 -20.79 23.60 -5.41
CA ARG A 556 -20.88 25.00 -5.04
C ARG A 556 -19.60 25.76 -5.36
N ARG A 557 -18.42 25.19 -5.02
CA ARG A 557 -17.13 25.84 -5.28
C ARG A 557 -16.81 25.95 -6.77
N ILE A 558 -17.19 24.95 -7.55
CA ILE A 558 -17.04 24.99 -9.01
C ILE A 558 -17.95 26.06 -9.63
N GLU A 559 -19.18 26.22 -9.13
CA GLU A 559 -20.10 27.28 -9.60
C GLU A 559 -19.62 28.69 -9.30
N GLU A 560 -18.84 28.89 -8.23
CA GLU A 560 -18.20 30.17 -7.91
C GLU A 560 -17.05 30.53 -8.88
N ILE A 561 -16.46 29.53 -9.56
CA ILE A 561 -15.30 29.68 -10.46
C ILE A 561 -15.73 29.73 -11.94
N ALA A 562 -16.80 29.01 -12.32
CA ALA A 562 -17.32 28.90 -13.68
C ALA A 562 -18.07 30.17 -14.13
#